data_02ba29ead5a9bf40b174fc2daa939fdb
#
_entry.id   02ba29ead5a9bf40b174fc2daa939fdb
#
_cell.length_a   1.000
_cell.length_b   1.000
_cell.length_c   1.000
_cell.angle_alpha   90.00
_cell.angle_beta   90.00
_cell.angle_gamma   90.00
#
_symmetry.space_group_name_H-M   'P 1'
#
loop_
_entity.id
_entity.type
_entity.pdbx_description
1 polymer ?
#
loop_
_entity_poly.entity_id
_entity_poly.type
_entity_poly.pdbx_seq_one_letter_code
_entity_poly.pdbx_strand_id
1 'polypeptide(L)'
;MKYYKHKETGEVYAYENEAERKEWGAPDLVEMTKKEIDEHLNPTPTPEQLADTARAERDRLIESVRWRIERHNDELALGIVPTEPLEPLLQYVQALRDVPQQARFPESVEWPQCP
;
A
#
# COMPACT_ATOMS: atom_id res chain seq x y z
N MET A 1 -24.39 14.77 -7.21
CA MET A 1 -23.96 15.30 -5.89
C MET A 1 -22.80 16.28 -6.07
N LYS A 2 -22.88 17.42 -5.44
CA LYS A 2 -21.83 18.43 -5.48
C LYS A 2 -21.11 18.52 -4.14
N TYR A 3 -19.81 18.81 -4.17
CA TYR A 3 -18.99 18.96 -2.98
C TYR A 3 -18.62 20.43 -2.76
N TYR A 4 -18.68 20.86 -1.50
CA TYR A 4 -18.37 22.22 -1.09
C TYR A 4 -17.37 22.20 0.06
N LYS A 5 -16.49 23.20 0.10
CA LYS A 5 -15.47 23.35 1.14
C LYS A 5 -15.69 24.65 1.90
N HIS A 6 -15.63 24.61 3.22
CA HIS A 6 -15.72 25.79 4.06
C HIS A 6 -14.43 26.62 3.94
N LYS A 7 -14.55 27.91 3.71
CA LYS A 7 -13.43 28.82 3.49
C LYS A 7 -12.47 28.90 4.69
N GLU A 8 -13.00 28.89 5.90
CA GLU A 8 -12.23 29.09 7.11
C GLU A 8 -11.71 27.77 7.71
N THR A 9 -12.55 26.75 7.78
CA THR A 9 -12.25 25.48 8.44
C THR A 9 -11.70 24.41 7.51
N GLY A 10 -11.95 24.51 6.21
CA GLY A 10 -11.58 23.50 5.23
C GLY A 10 -12.44 22.24 5.27
N GLU A 11 -13.51 22.23 6.07
CA GLU A 11 -14.43 21.10 6.12
C GLU A 11 -15.15 20.90 4.79
N VAL A 12 -15.38 19.66 4.41
CA VAL A 12 -16.02 19.28 3.15
C VAL A 12 -17.45 18.83 3.40
N TYR A 13 -18.37 19.37 2.62
CA TYR A 13 -19.79 19.03 2.67
C TYR A 13 -20.27 18.56 1.30
N ALA A 14 -21.14 17.55 1.28
CA ALA A 14 -21.74 17.03 0.06
C ALA A 14 -23.24 17.33 0.03
N TYR A 15 -23.71 17.89 -1.08
CA TYR A 15 -25.12 18.20 -1.31
C TYR A 15 -25.55 17.64 -2.66
N GLU A 16 -26.81 17.20 -2.76
CA GLU A 16 -27.33 16.64 -4.01
C GLU A 16 -27.41 17.69 -5.12
N ASN A 17 -27.75 18.93 -4.77
CA ASN A 17 -27.84 20.01 -5.73
C ASN A 17 -27.64 21.38 -5.04
N GLU A 18 -27.57 22.41 -5.85
CA GLU A 18 -27.33 23.78 -5.39
C GLU A 18 -28.48 24.36 -4.55
N ALA A 19 -29.71 23.94 -4.81
CA ALA A 19 -30.88 24.36 -4.02
C ALA A 19 -30.79 23.80 -2.59
N GLU A 20 -30.38 22.55 -2.42
CA GLU A 20 -30.15 21.94 -1.12
C GLU A 20 -29.00 22.66 -0.36
N ARG A 21 -27.93 23.02 -1.03
CA ARG A 21 -26.85 23.82 -0.46
C ARG A 21 -27.34 25.17 0.05
N LYS A 22 -28.18 25.88 -0.70
CA LYS A 22 -28.73 27.17 -0.31
C LYS A 22 -29.63 27.08 0.90
N GLU A 23 -30.36 25.98 1.03
CA GLU A 23 -31.31 25.75 2.15
C GLU A 23 -30.57 25.33 3.42
N TRP A 24 -29.56 24.44 3.31
CA TRP A 24 -28.92 23.80 4.45
C TRP A 24 -27.43 24.16 4.63
N GLY A 25 -26.82 24.76 3.61
CA GLY A 25 -25.39 25.07 3.62
C GLY A 25 -25.05 26.37 4.35
N ALA A 26 -23.85 26.41 4.93
CA ALA A 26 -23.27 27.62 5.48
C ALA A 26 -22.94 28.60 4.36
N PRO A 27 -23.05 29.93 4.60
CA PRO A 27 -22.81 30.96 3.56
C PRO A 27 -21.36 30.99 3.06
N ASP A 28 -20.40 30.43 3.82
CA ASP A 28 -18.97 30.43 3.49
C ASP A 28 -18.52 29.18 2.73
N LEU A 29 -19.45 28.39 2.18
CA LEU A 29 -19.13 27.24 1.39
C LEU A 29 -18.75 27.61 -0.05
N VAL A 30 -17.69 27.00 -0.53
CA VAL A 30 -17.20 27.14 -1.90
C VAL A 30 -17.28 25.79 -2.61
N GLU A 31 -17.80 25.76 -3.83
CA GLU A 31 -17.84 24.54 -4.64
C GLU A 31 -16.42 24.06 -4.95
N MET A 32 -16.16 22.78 -4.67
CA MET A 32 -14.86 22.16 -4.95
C MET A 32 -14.69 21.93 -6.45
N THR A 33 -13.46 22.12 -6.94
CA THR A 33 -13.10 21.73 -8.29
C THR A 33 -13.01 20.22 -8.40
N LYS A 34 -13.06 19.69 -9.62
CA LYS A 34 -12.90 18.25 -9.84
C LYS A 34 -11.59 17.70 -9.27
N LYS A 35 -10.51 18.48 -9.39
CA LYS A 35 -9.19 18.11 -8.83
C LYS A 35 -9.24 18.05 -7.31
N GLU A 36 -9.86 19.01 -6.64
CA GLU A 36 -10.00 19.02 -5.19
C GLU A 36 -10.84 17.85 -4.69
N ILE A 37 -11.94 17.52 -5.39
CA ILE A 37 -12.78 16.38 -5.07
C ILE A 37 -11.98 15.09 -5.16
N ASP A 38 -11.21 14.89 -6.23
CA ASP A 38 -10.38 13.71 -6.45
C ASP A 38 -9.31 13.58 -5.36
N GLU A 39 -8.64 14.66 -5.01
CA GLU A 39 -7.65 14.68 -3.93
C GLU A 39 -8.26 14.35 -2.56
N HIS A 40 -9.49 14.77 -2.31
CA HIS A 40 -10.19 14.48 -1.07
C HIS A 40 -10.60 13.01 -0.98
N LEU A 41 -11.15 12.45 -2.07
CA LEU A 41 -11.60 11.05 -2.12
C LEU A 41 -10.46 10.06 -2.25
N ASN A 42 -9.39 10.45 -2.94
CA ASN A 42 -8.22 9.62 -3.22
C ASN A 42 -6.94 10.39 -2.89
N PRO A 43 -6.64 10.60 -1.60
CA PRO A 43 -5.45 11.34 -1.19
C PRO A 43 -4.18 10.61 -1.63
N THR A 44 -3.17 11.37 -2.04
CA THR A 44 -1.86 10.82 -2.38
C THR A 44 -1.23 10.19 -1.13
N PRO A 45 -0.77 8.92 -1.18
CA PRO A 45 -0.12 8.30 -0.04
C PRO A 45 1.12 9.07 0.40
N THR A 46 1.33 9.17 1.72
CA THR A 46 2.55 9.74 2.27
C THR A 46 3.71 8.76 2.11
N PRO A 47 4.98 9.21 2.15
CA PRO A 47 6.13 8.30 2.15
C PRO A 47 6.07 7.25 3.25
N GLU A 48 5.55 7.60 4.42
CA GLU A 48 5.36 6.67 5.52
C GLU A 48 4.33 5.59 5.19
N GLN A 49 3.20 5.95 4.59
CA GLN A 49 2.17 5.02 4.14
C GLN A 49 2.71 4.08 3.05
N LEU A 50 3.48 4.61 2.10
CA LEU A 50 4.13 3.80 1.06
C LEU A 50 5.12 2.81 1.67
N ALA A 51 5.89 3.23 2.65
CA ALA A 51 6.85 2.37 3.35
C ALA A 51 6.13 1.24 4.11
N ASP A 52 5.06 1.54 4.82
CA ASP A 52 4.28 0.55 5.56
C ASP A 52 3.64 -0.47 4.61
N THR A 53 3.08 -0.03 3.49
CA THR A 53 2.51 -0.90 2.46
C THR A 53 3.57 -1.82 1.86
N ALA A 54 4.75 -1.28 1.55
CA ALA A 54 5.86 -2.05 1.00
C ALA A 54 6.37 -3.11 1.99
N ARG A 55 6.49 -2.75 3.26
CA ARG A 55 6.90 -3.70 4.31
C ARG A 55 5.88 -4.81 4.53
N ALA A 56 4.59 -4.48 4.50
CA ALA A 56 3.52 -5.48 4.60
C ALA A 56 3.57 -6.47 3.42
N GLU A 57 3.76 -5.98 2.20
CA GLU A 57 3.91 -6.83 1.02
C GLU A 57 5.16 -7.69 1.09
N ARG A 58 6.28 -7.14 1.53
CA ARG A 58 7.52 -7.89 1.79
C ARG A 58 7.28 -9.05 2.75
N ASP A 59 6.62 -8.78 3.88
CA ASP A 59 6.36 -9.79 4.90
C ASP A 59 5.43 -10.89 4.37
N ARG A 60 4.43 -10.52 3.57
CA ARG A 60 3.53 -11.46 2.89
C ARG A 60 4.31 -12.38 1.95
N LEU A 61 5.23 -11.82 1.16
CA LEU A 61 6.05 -12.59 0.22
C LEU A 61 7.02 -13.54 0.93
N ILE A 62 7.63 -13.10 2.02
CA ILE A 62 8.48 -13.96 2.86
C ILE A 62 7.66 -15.13 3.40
N GLU A 63 6.49 -14.87 3.95
CA GLU A 63 5.61 -15.91 4.49
C GLU A 63 5.17 -16.90 3.42
N SER A 64 4.94 -16.43 2.19
CA SER A 64 4.50 -17.28 1.08
C SER A 64 5.51 -18.38 0.69
N VAL A 65 6.80 -18.18 0.98
CA VAL A 65 7.87 -19.17 0.67
C VAL A 65 8.39 -19.90 1.90
N ARG A 66 7.97 -19.51 3.09
CA ARG A 66 8.45 -20.10 4.34
C ARG A 66 8.18 -21.61 4.40
N TRP A 67 7.01 -22.06 3.97
CA TRP A 67 6.67 -23.48 3.94
C TRP A 67 7.58 -24.29 3.02
N ARG A 68 8.07 -23.67 1.93
CA ARG A 68 9.01 -24.33 1.01
C ARG A 68 10.36 -24.56 1.67
N ILE A 69 10.81 -23.59 2.48
CA ILE A 69 12.04 -23.70 3.26
C ILE A 69 11.89 -24.77 4.34
N GLU A 70 10.78 -24.78 5.04
CA GLU A 70 10.49 -25.79 6.06
C GLU A 70 10.43 -27.19 5.45
N ARG A 71 9.77 -27.35 4.31
CA ARG A 71 9.73 -28.61 3.57
C ARG A 71 11.14 -29.10 3.23
N HIS A 72 12.00 -28.22 2.72
CA HIS A 72 13.39 -28.56 2.39
C HIS A 72 14.14 -29.11 3.62
N ASN A 73 14.03 -28.42 4.74
CA ASN A 73 14.68 -28.81 5.98
C ASN A 73 14.12 -30.14 6.52
N ASP A 74 12.83 -30.36 6.43
CA ASP A 74 12.19 -31.60 6.85
C ASP A 74 12.63 -32.79 5.99
N GLU A 75 12.70 -32.58 4.68
CA GLU A 75 13.17 -33.61 3.75
C GLU A 75 14.61 -34.01 4.03
N LEU A 76 15.49 -33.04 4.32
CA LEU A 76 16.86 -33.32 4.74
C LEU A 76 16.91 -34.10 6.05
N ALA A 77 16.11 -33.71 7.03
CA ALA A 77 16.06 -34.41 8.33
C ALA A 77 15.58 -35.86 8.19
N LEU A 78 14.71 -36.13 7.23
CA LEU A 78 14.19 -37.47 6.94
C LEU A 78 15.11 -38.28 6.02
N GLY A 79 16.22 -37.72 5.53
CA GLY A 79 17.12 -38.37 4.58
C GLY A 79 16.55 -38.49 3.17
N ILE A 80 15.56 -37.67 2.84
CA ILE A 80 14.93 -37.63 1.51
C ILE A 80 15.62 -36.56 0.67
N VAL A 81 15.74 -36.79 -0.64
CA VAL A 81 16.25 -35.76 -1.56
C VAL A 81 15.26 -34.58 -1.59
N PRO A 82 15.72 -33.35 -1.30
CA PRO A 82 14.84 -32.20 -1.31
C PRO A 82 14.17 -31.98 -2.66
N THR A 83 12.91 -31.56 -2.63
CA THR A 83 12.11 -31.29 -3.83
C THR A 83 12.70 -30.13 -4.65
N GLU A 84 13.30 -29.14 -3.96
CA GLU A 84 13.92 -27.97 -4.60
C GLU A 84 15.15 -27.53 -3.80
N PRO A 85 16.10 -26.79 -4.42
CA PRO A 85 17.26 -26.28 -3.72
C PRO A 85 16.88 -25.18 -2.72
N LEU A 86 17.58 -25.12 -1.59
CA LEU A 86 17.35 -24.14 -0.53
C LEU A 86 17.93 -22.76 -0.88
N GLU A 87 19.09 -22.72 -1.53
CA GLU A 87 19.81 -21.46 -1.78
C GLU A 87 19.00 -20.41 -2.51
N PRO A 88 18.30 -20.69 -3.62
CA PRO A 88 17.46 -19.68 -4.29
C PRO A 88 16.35 -19.13 -3.39
N LEU A 89 15.77 -19.96 -2.52
CA LEU A 89 14.75 -19.53 -1.56
C LEU A 89 15.32 -18.58 -0.53
N LEU A 90 16.50 -18.87 0.01
CA LEU A 90 17.18 -18.01 0.96
C LEU A 90 17.62 -16.71 0.34
N GLN A 91 18.11 -16.73 -0.90
CA GLN A 91 18.47 -15.53 -1.65
C GLN A 91 17.25 -14.64 -1.89
N TYR A 92 16.12 -15.22 -2.24
CA TYR A 92 14.85 -14.50 -2.40
C TYR A 92 14.40 -13.82 -1.11
N VAL A 93 14.42 -14.55 0.01
CA VAL A 93 14.06 -14.00 1.32
C VAL A 93 15.01 -12.87 1.72
N GLN A 94 16.31 -13.04 1.48
CA GLN A 94 17.29 -11.99 1.80
C GLN A 94 17.07 -10.75 0.95
N ALA A 95 16.79 -10.89 -0.34
CA ALA A 95 16.48 -9.78 -1.22
C ALA A 95 15.20 -9.03 -0.75
N LEU A 96 14.20 -9.76 -0.26
CA LEU A 96 13.00 -9.16 0.33
C LEU A 96 13.33 -8.37 1.61
N ARG A 97 14.19 -8.91 2.47
CA ARG A 97 14.65 -8.20 3.68
C ARG A 97 15.38 -6.90 3.35
N ASP A 98 16.06 -6.86 2.22
CA ASP A 98 16.83 -5.71 1.75
C ASP A 98 15.98 -4.67 1.00
N VAL A 99 14.70 -4.96 0.73
CA VAL A 99 13.80 -4.02 0.03
C VAL A 99 13.79 -2.62 0.67
N PRO A 100 13.68 -2.46 2.01
CA PRO A 100 13.69 -1.13 2.62
C PRO A 100 15.01 -0.37 2.47
N GLN A 101 16.07 -1.04 2.03
CA GLN A 101 17.39 -0.44 1.83
C GLN A 101 17.65 -0.01 0.38
N GLN A 102 16.71 -0.25 -0.52
CA GLN A 102 16.82 0.20 -1.91
C GLN A 102 16.82 1.73 -1.99
N ALA A 103 17.59 2.26 -2.95
CA ALA A 103 17.83 3.71 -3.06
C ALA A 103 16.54 4.53 -3.25
N ARG A 104 15.53 3.97 -3.92
CA ARG A 104 14.26 4.66 -4.20
C ARG A 104 13.12 4.28 -3.26
N PHE A 105 13.39 3.45 -2.26
CA PHE A 105 12.39 3.09 -1.27
C PHE A 105 11.94 4.33 -0.48
N PRO A 106 10.65 4.53 -0.19
CA PRO A 106 9.49 3.67 -0.51
C PRO A 106 8.76 4.03 -1.82
N GLU A 107 9.19 5.05 -2.54
CA GLU A 107 8.49 5.55 -3.72
C GLU A 107 8.52 4.57 -4.89
N SER A 108 9.61 3.85 -5.04
CA SER A 108 9.77 2.82 -6.04
C SER A 108 10.46 1.61 -5.43
N VAL A 109 9.89 0.44 -5.64
CA VAL A 109 10.41 -0.83 -5.10
C VAL A 109 10.63 -1.81 -6.24
N GLU A 110 11.85 -2.35 -6.34
CA GLU A 110 12.15 -3.46 -7.23
C GLU A 110 11.94 -4.76 -6.47
N TRP A 111 10.82 -5.42 -6.75
CA TRP A 111 10.50 -6.69 -6.10
C TRP A 111 11.33 -7.83 -6.65
N PRO A 112 11.98 -8.65 -5.77
CA PRO A 112 12.70 -9.83 -6.24
C PRO A 112 11.75 -10.81 -6.92
N GLN A 113 12.31 -11.61 -7.83
CA GLN A 113 11.56 -12.63 -8.53
C GLN A 113 11.52 -13.91 -7.70
N CYS A 114 10.32 -14.47 -7.48
CA CYS A 114 10.15 -15.73 -6.74
C CYS A 114 10.77 -16.90 -7.53
N PRO A 115 11.61 -17.71 -6.89
CA PRO A 115 12.18 -18.91 -7.53
C PRO A 115 11.14 -19.97 -7.87
#